data_951b679a16fd355de1be74f3e3679c96
#
_entry.id   951b679a16fd355de1be74f3e3679c96
#
_cell.length_a   1.000
_cell.length_b   1.000
_cell.length_c   1.000
_cell.angle_alpha   90.00
_cell.angle_beta   90.00
_cell.angle_gamma   90.00
#
_symmetry.space_group_name_H-M   'P 1'
#
loop_
_entity.id
_entity.type
_entity.pdbx_description
1 polymer ?
#
loop_
_entity_poly.entity_id
_entity_poly.type
_entity_poly.pdbx_seq_one_letter_code
_entity_poly.pdbx_strand_id
1 'polypeptide(L)'
;MQDWTIRCDVLVVGSGGGALTGAYTAAAQGLDTVVLEKTSLFGGTSAYSGAAVWLPATAVQERAGIGDTPEKARTYLRAVVGDNEVDRQEAYLSTAPVVVDFLERDPNIEFEWRAFPDYYRAPGRMDAGRAINPLDLPSSEIGDLRELIRPEPGVDRAGRSHPDETLIGGRALIGRLLMALRGTGNADLRTGTAARRLITEDGRVAGVEAVTASGETFSIRANRGVLLAAGGIESNAELRAANGTPGRAAWTMGPNGANTGDLIRAAVDTGADTALLDEAWWCPGIEMPDGSGAFMVGVRGGILVDGSGERYLNESLPYDQFGRAMIARGTDSAIPSYLVFDSAEGGPVLPAISIPQASAAEHLDAGTWVQADTIEALADKIGVPSGTLRRTVEKFNGYAEAGVDEEFRRGEDPYDTFFCRPSKAAEAPNAALRPISAGPFYAARIILSDLGTKGGVRTDVDGRALRQDGSAIDGLYAAGNTSASLSGRFYPGPGVPLGTAMAFAYRAVQHMIR
;
A
#
# COMPACT_ATOMS: atom_id res chain seq x y z
N MET A 1 -28.65 -25.58 17.79
CA MET A 1 -27.20 -25.33 18.04
C MET A 1 -26.49 -25.35 16.69
N GLN A 2 -25.61 -24.42 16.43
CA GLN A 2 -24.76 -24.42 15.23
C GLN A 2 -23.87 -25.68 15.27
N ASP A 3 -23.84 -26.43 14.17
CA ASP A 3 -22.91 -27.54 14.03
C ASP A 3 -21.55 -26.99 13.52
N TRP A 4 -20.50 -27.15 14.31
CA TRP A 4 -19.18 -26.61 14.05
C TRP A 4 -18.25 -27.70 13.50
N THR A 5 -17.82 -27.53 12.24
CA THR A 5 -16.93 -28.49 11.57
C THR A 5 -15.51 -28.44 12.11
N ILE A 6 -15.01 -27.22 12.40
CA ILE A 6 -13.67 -26.96 12.90
C ILE A 6 -13.77 -26.09 14.16
N ARG A 7 -12.82 -26.24 15.08
CA ARG A 7 -12.67 -25.40 16.28
C ARG A 7 -11.23 -24.95 16.39
N CYS A 8 -11.04 -23.68 16.74
CA CYS A 8 -9.74 -23.09 17.05
C CYS A 8 -9.88 -22.06 18.17
N ASP A 9 -8.78 -21.56 18.68
CA ASP A 9 -8.80 -20.44 19.63
C ASP A 9 -8.95 -19.11 18.91
N VAL A 10 -8.12 -18.86 17.90
CA VAL A 10 -8.12 -17.62 17.12
C VAL A 10 -8.31 -17.93 15.63
N LEU A 11 -9.25 -17.27 15.01
CA LEU A 11 -9.47 -17.33 13.57
C LEU A 11 -9.02 -16.02 12.92
N VAL A 12 -8.11 -16.11 11.96
CA VAL A 12 -7.61 -14.96 11.18
C VAL A 12 -8.10 -15.09 9.75
N VAL A 13 -8.75 -14.06 9.22
CA VAL A 13 -9.23 -14.02 7.83
C VAL A 13 -8.43 -13.01 7.04
N GLY A 14 -7.71 -13.51 6.03
CA GLY A 14 -6.72 -12.80 5.22
C GLY A 14 -5.30 -13.31 5.49
N SER A 15 -4.36 -12.90 4.63
CA SER A 15 -2.97 -13.35 4.68
C SER A 15 -1.93 -12.26 4.38
N GLY A 16 -2.33 -10.98 4.44
CA GLY A 16 -1.41 -9.85 4.38
C GLY A 16 -0.53 -9.74 5.63
N GLY A 17 0.40 -8.79 5.65
CA GLY A 17 1.35 -8.60 6.75
C GLY A 17 0.68 -8.47 8.12
N GLY A 18 -0.44 -7.72 8.23
CA GLY A 18 -1.20 -7.63 9.47
C GLY A 18 -1.84 -8.95 9.88
N ALA A 19 -2.49 -9.66 8.94
CA ALA A 19 -3.12 -10.95 9.21
C ALA A 19 -2.10 -11.99 9.74
N LEU A 20 -0.98 -12.14 9.04
CA LEU A 20 0.06 -13.10 9.45
C LEU A 20 0.76 -12.67 10.75
N THR A 21 0.92 -11.38 11.02
CA THR A 21 1.39 -10.89 12.33
C THR A 21 0.42 -11.29 13.44
N GLY A 22 -0.89 -11.09 13.25
CA GLY A 22 -1.89 -11.52 14.21
C GLY A 22 -1.90 -13.04 14.42
N ALA A 23 -1.84 -13.80 13.32
CA ALA A 23 -1.77 -15.27 13.39
C ALA A 23 -0.53 -15.75 14.14
N TYR A 24 0.65 -15.18 13.83
CA TYR A 24 1.88 -15.51 14.54
C TYR A 24 1.80 -15.14 16.03
N THR A 25 1.20 -14.00 16.35
CA THR A 25 1.02 -13.58 17.74
C THR A 25 0.20 -14.59 18.54
N ALA A 26 -0.82 -15.19 17.95
CA ALA A 26 -1.61 -16.24 18.60
C ALA A 26 -0.86 -17.58 18.68
N ALA A 27 -0.36 -18.06 17.55
CA ALA A 27 0.28 -19.37 17.43
C ALA A 27 1.57 -19.47 18.27
N ALA A 28 2.38 -18.40 18.34
CA ALA A 28 3.59 -18.35 19.16
C ALA A 28 3.30 -18.40 20.67
N GLN A 29 2.06 -18.14 21.08
CA GLN A 29 1.60 -18.27 22.47
C GLN A 29 0.86 -19.59 22.73
N GLY A 30 0.96 -20.56 21.81
CA GLY A 30 0.41 -21.90 21.95
C GLY A 30 -1.09 -22.01 21.68
N LEU A 31 -1.70 -21.00 21.03
CA LEU A 31 -3.11 -21.02 20.69
C LEU A 31 -3.35 -21.71 19.34
N ASP A 32 -4.35 -22.58 19.27
CA ASP A 32 -4.82 -23.15 18.01
C ASP A 32 -5.32 -22.04 17.09
N THR A 33 -4.60 -21.80 15.99
CA THR A 33 -4.83 -20.69 15.09
C THR A 33 -5.17 -21.18 13.70
N VAL A 34 -6.30 -20.72 13.13
CA VAL A 34 -6.66 -20.98 11.72
C VAL A 34 -6.51 -19.70 10.93
N VAL A 35 -5.84 -19.78 9.77
CA VAL A 35 -5.71 -18.67 8.82
C VAL A 35 -6.41 -19.03 7.52
N LEU A 36 -7.35 -18.18 7.10
CA LEU A 36 -8.09 -18.35 5.84
C LEU A 36 -7.62 -17.32 4.81
N GLU A 37 -7.17 -17.80 3.65
CA GLU A 37 -6.91 -16.99 2.47
C GLU A 37 -7.82 -17.44 1.32
N LYS A 38 -8.60 -16.52 0.74
CA LYS A 38 -9.57 -16.87 -0.30
C LYS A 38 -8.94 -17.24 -1.63
N THR A 39 -7.77 -16.68 -1.92
CA THR A 39 -7.00 -16.98 -3.14
C THR A 39 -6.10 -18.20 -2.93
N SER A 40 -5.48 -18.68 -3.99
CA SER A 40 -4.54 -19.81 -3.91
C SER A 40 -3.17 -19.43 -3.30
N LEU A 41 -2.91 -18.12 -3.07
CA LEU A 41 -1.60 -17.61 -2.67
C LEU A 41 -1.73 -16.67 -1.45
N PHE A 42 -0.82 -16.83 -0.48
CA PHE A 42 -0.70 -15.94 0.66
C PHE A 42 -0.05 -14.59 0.29
N GLY A 43 -0.36 -13.55 1.06
CA GLY A 43 0.33 -12.28 1.06
C GLY A 43 -0.51 -11.09 0.61
N GLY A 44 -1.57 -11.29 -0.16
CA GLY A 44 -2.42 -10.19 -0.63
C GLY A 44 -1.62 -9.04 -1.25
N THR A 45 -2.06 -7.81 -1.06
CA THR A 45 -1.34 -6.59 -1.51
C THR A 45 0.00 -6.40 -0.79
N SER A 46 0.16 -6.95 0.43
CA SER A 46 1.43 -6.87 1.16
C SER A 46 2.58 -7.51 0.41
N ALA A 47 2.37 -8.63 -0.29
CA ALA A 47 3.38 -9.30 -1.09
C ALA A 47 3.85 -8.45 -2.29
N TYR A 48 3.01 -7.56 -2.82
CA TYR A 48 3.34 -6.65 -3.92
C TYR A 48 4.17 -5.44 -3.49
N SER A 49 4.19 -5.14 -2.18
CA SER A 49 4.79 -3.94 -1.64
C SER A 49 6.32 -4.01 -1.55
N GLY A 50 6.98 -2.85 -1.45
CA GLY A 50 8.39 -2.76 -1.06
C GLY A 50 8.64 -3.10 0.42
N ALA A 51 7.59 -3.43 1.18
CA ALA A 51 7.58 -3.76 2.61
C ALA A 51 8.28 -2.74 3.53
N ALA A 52 8.27 -1.47 3.18
CA ALA A 52 8.49 -0.46 4.19
C ALA A 52 7.39 -0.60 5.26
N VAL A 53 7.77 -0.64 6.52
CA VAL A 53 6.87 -0.72 7.67
C VAL A 53 7.16 0.47 8.57
N TRP A 54 6.20 1.41 8.66
CA TRP A 54 6.35 2.62 9.47
C TRP A 54 6.06 2.31 10.95
N LEU A 55 7.03 1.71 11.63
CA LEU A 55 7.02 1.41 13.06
C LEU A 55 8.13 2.22 13.72
N PRO A 56 7.81 3.37 14.33
CA PRO A 56 8.80 4.30 14.87
C PRO A 56 9.41 3.82 16.19
N ALA A 57 10.59 4.37 16.51
CA ALA A 57 11.29 4.22 17.79
C ALA A 57 11.53 2.76 18.22
N THR A 58 11.87 1.90 17.26
CA THR A 58 12.21 0.48 17.52
C THR A 58 13.71 0.26 17.69
N ALA A 59 14.11 -0.87 18.24
CA ALA A 59 15.51 -1.29 18.33
C ALA A 59 16.20 -1.36 16.95
N VAL A 60 15.44 -1.50 15.85
CA VAL A 60 15.99 -1.51 14.49
C VAL A 60 16.57 -0.15 14.12
N GLN A 61 15.84 0.96 14.36
CA GLN A 61 16.38 2.30 14.13
C GLN A 61 17.53 2.61 15.08
N GLU A 62 17.46 2.16 16.34
CA GLU A 62 18.56 2.34 17.30
C GLU A 62 19.83 1.63 16.83
N ARG A 63 19.75 0.36 16.39
CA ARG A 63 20.89 -0.38 15.81
C ARG A 63 21.47 0.31 14.57
N ALA A 64 20.65 0.96 13.79
CA ALA A 64 21.06 1.70 12.59
C ALA A 64 21.61 3.11 12.89
N GLY A 65 21.61 3.54 14.16
CA GLY A 65 22.06 4.89 14.56
C GLY A 65 21.10 6.01 14.15
N ILE A 66 19.83 5.67 13.89
CA ILE A 66 18.78 6.62 13.50
C ILE A 66 18.13 7.18 14.75
N GLY A 67 18.35 8.45 15.01
CA GLY A 67 17.88 9.13 16.23
C GLY A 67 16.36 9.39 16.23
N ASP A 68 15.53 8.34 16.07
CA ASP A 68 14.08 8.42 16.25
C ASP A 68 13.71 8.16 17.71
N THR A 69 12.68 8.85 18.19
CA THR A 69 12.15 8.68 19.56
C THR A 69 10.63 8.66 19.54
N PRO A 70 9.96 8.07 20.56
CA PRO A 70 8.51 8.10 20.68
C PRO A 70 7.93 9.52 20.63
N GLU A 71 8.61 10.49 21.25
CA GLU A 71 8.19 11.90 21.30
C GLU A 71 8.28 12.54 19.92
N LYS A 72 9.34 12.27 19.18
CA LYS A 72 9.54 12.77 17.82
C LYS A 72 8.48 12.21 16.86
N ALA A 73 8.21 10.90 16.96
CA ALA A 73 7.18 10.23 16.17
C ALA A 73 5.77 10.75 16.51
N ARG A 74 5.49 10.96 17.82
CA ARG A 74 4.23 11.55 18.30
C ARG A 74 4.04 12.96 17.76
N THR A 75 5.06 13.81 17.89
CA THR A 75 5.05 15.19 17.39
C THR A 75 4.74 15.22 15.91
N TYR A 76 5.38 14.36 15.14
CA TYR A 76 5.15 14.28 13.70
C TYR A 76 3.74 13.79 13.35
N LEU A 77 3.30 12.68 13.96
CA LEU A 77 1.99 12.11 13.67
C LEU A 77 0.87 13.10 14.01
N ARG A 78 0.96 13.79 15.16
CA ARG A 78 0.03 14.86 15.56
C ARG A 78 0.03 16.04 14.60
N ALA A 79 1.19 16.48 14.18
CA ALA A 79 1.30 17.62 13.25
C ALA A 79 0.69 17.29 11.88
N VAL A 80 0.74 16.02 11.45
CA VAL A 80 0.21 15.58 10.15
C VAL A 80 -1.26 15.20 10.22
N VAL A 81 -1.66 14.39 11.20
CA VAL A 81 -3.01 13.81 11.30
C VAL A 81 -3.95 14.68 12.13
N GLY A 82 -3.41 15.50 13.03
CA GLY A 82 -4.19 16.28 14.00
C GLY A 82 -4.70 15.43 15.15
N ASP A 83 -5.75 15.94 15.81
CA ASP A 83 -6.33 15.34 17.02
C ASP A 83 -7.41 14.27 16.74
N ASN A 84 -7.50 13.80 15.50
CA ASN A 84 -8.39 12.69 15.19
C ASN A 84 -7.80 11.36 15.69
N GLU A 85 -8.65 10.49 16.25
CA GLU A 85 -8.24 9.14 16.67
C GLU A 85 -7.02 9.13 17.64
N VAL A 86 -6.95 10.13 18.55
CA VAL A 86 -5.82 10.36 19.47
C VAL A 86 -5.43 9.10 20.23
N ASP A 87 -6.41 8.40 20.80
CA ASP A 87 -6.15 7.20 21.59
C ASP A 87 -5.59 6.06 20.73
N ARG A 88 -6.05 5.94 19.48
CA ARG A 88 -5.50 4.97 18.53
C ARG A 88 -4.10 5.37 18.04
N GLN A 89 -3.81 6.67 17.88
CA GLN A 89 -2.46 7.13 17.57
C GLN A 89 -1.49 6.75 18.69
N GLU A 90 -1.85 6.99 19.97
CA GLU A 90 -1.02 6.64 21.13
C GLU A 90 -0.86 5.11 21.27
N ALA A 91 -1.95 4.37 21.08
CA ALA A 91 -1.92 2.90 21.06
C ALA A 91 -0.97 2.37 19.97
N TYR A 92 -1.00 2.95 18.79
CA TYR A 92 -0.10 2.60 17.69
C TYR A 92 1.36 2.89 18.03
N LEU A 93 1.67 4.11 18.46
CA LEU A 93 3.04 4.52 18.78
C LEU A 93 3.65 3.70 19.92
N SER A 94 2.86 3.39 20.95
CA SER A 94 3.32 2.56 22.07
C SER A 94 3.47 1.08 21.69
N THR A 95 2.75 0.61 20.68
CA THR A 95 2.82 -0.78 20.22
C THR A 95 3.95 -1.01 19.22
N ALA A 96 4.36 0.02 18.47
CA ALA A 96 5.36 -0.11 17.40
C ALA A 96 6.67 -0.79 17.86
N PRO A 97 7.37 -0.36 18.94
CA PRO A 97 8.55 -1.06 19.41
C PRO A 97 8.23 -2.46 19.94
N VAL A 98 7.10 -2.62 20.62
CA VAL A 98 6.72 -3.90 21.25
C VAL A 98 6.46 -4.99 20.22
N VAL A 99 5.78 -4.67 19.12
CA VAL A 99 5.50 -5.67 18.07
C VAL A 99 6.77 -6.06 17.33
N VAL A 100 7.69 -5.15 17.10
CA VAL A 100 8.98 -5.47 16.46
C VAL A 100 9.83 -6.35 17.37
N ASP A 101 9.97 -5.97 18.63
CA ASP A 101 10.70 -6.79 19.62
C ASP A 101 10.09 -8.20 19.79
N PHE A 102 8.76 -8.31 19.71
CA PHE A 102 8.07 -9.59 19.75
C PHE A 102 8.39 -10.43 18.51
N LEU A 103 8.31 -9.83 17.32
CA LEU A 103 8.54 -10.53 16.05
C LEU A 103 10.02 -10.97 15.92
N GLU A 104 10.98 -10.11 16.27
CA GLU A 104 12.41 -10.42 16.17
C GLU A 104 12.91 -11.46 17.23
N ARG A 105 12.04 -11.97 18.11
CA ARG A 105 12.37 -13.15 18.94
C ARG A 105 12.39 -14.44 18.13
N ASP A 106 11.68 -14.48 17.00
CA ASP A 106 11.73 -15.61 16.08
C ASP A 106 12.93 -15.45 15.13
N PRO A 107 13.80 -16.47 15.02
CA PRO A 107 15.01 -16.38 14.19
C PRO A 107 14.72 -16.22 12.69
N ASN A 108 13.51 -16.46 12.25
CA ASN A 108 13.12 -16.24 10.85
C ASN A 108 12.74 -14.80 10.56
N ILE A 109 12.48 -13.97 11.59
CA ILE A 109 12.00 -12.60 11.42
C ILE A 109 13.10 -11.62 11.83
N GLU A 110 13.61 -10.87 10.86
CA GLU A 110 14.61 -9.84 11.09
C GLU A 110 14.31 -8.63 10.22
N PHE A 111 14.50 -7.44 10.79
CA PHE A 111 14.29 -6.16 10.13
C PHE A 111 15.58 -5.34 10.07
N GLU A 112 15.68 -4.52 9.03
CA GLU A 112 16.70 -3.49 8.89
C GLU A 112 16.04 -2.13 8.61
N TRP A 113 16.76 -1.05 8.93
CA TRP A 113 16.36 0.28 8.51
C TRP A 113 16.84 0.53 7.07
N ARG A 114 15.95 1.08 6.25
CA ARG A 114 16.28 1.59 4.91
C ARG A 114 15.80 3.03 4.79
N ALA A 115 16.65 3.91 4.23
CA ALA A 115 16.28 5.30 4.05
C ALA A 115 15.06 5.45 3.15
N PHE A 116 14.04 6.15 3.63
CA PHE A 116 12.89 6.58 2.85
C PHE A 116 12.16 7.69 3.63
N PRO A 117 12.25 8.97 3.21
CA PRO A 117 11.80 10.12 3.97
C PRO A 117 10.33 10.07 4.39
N ASP A 118 10.00 10.63 5.55
CA ASP A 118 8.62 10.96 5.91
C ASP A 118 8.04 11.98 4.92
N TYR A 119 6.72 11.91 4.65
CA TYR A 119 6.10 12.59 3.50
C TYR A 119 5.75 14.06 3.70
N TYR A 120 5.61 14.53 4.93
CA TYR A 120 5.15 15.89 5.20
C TYR A 120 6.25 16.74 5.83
N ARG A 121 6.38 17.99 5.41
CA ARG A 121 7.18 19.01 6.10
C ARG A 121 6.46 19.43 7.38
N ALA A 122 6.66 18.68 8.46
CA ALA A 122 5.99 18.90 9.72
C ALA A 122 6.97 18.71 10.89
N PRO A 123 6.71 19.31 12.07
CA PRO A 123 7.50 19.07 13.26
C PRO A 123 7.65 17.57 13.56
N GLY A 124 8.85 17.15 13.92
CA GLY A 124 9.16 15.73 14.19
C GLY A 124 9.42 14.84 12.97
N ARG A 125 9.42 15.40 11.75
CA ARG A 125 9.81 14.71 10.52
C ARG A 125 11.20 14.10 10.61
N MET A 126 11.37 12.95 9.98
CA MET A 126 12.66 12.33 9.71
C MET A 126 12.96 12.40 8.21
N ASP A 127 13.96 13.20 7.81
CA ASP A 127 14.33 13.34 6.39
C ASP A 127 14.97 12.08 5.82
N ALA A 128 15.62 11.27 6.65
CA ALA A 128 16.08 9.94 6.27
C ALA A 128 15.00 8.87 6.41
N GLY A 129 13.87 9.20 7.07
CA GLY A 129 12.76 8.31 7.35
C GLY A 129 12.98 7.40 8.56
N ARG A 130 11.90 6.74 8.96
CA ARG A 130 11.83 5.84 10.13
C ARG A 130 11.23 4.47 9.83
N ALA A 131 10.94 4.18 8.56
CA ALA A 131 10.46 2.88 8.18
C ALA A 131 11.55 1.81 8.33
N ILE A 132 11.12 0.61 8.68
CA ILE A 132 11.96 -0.58 8.69
C ILE A 132 11.50 -1.53 7.58
N ASN A 133 12.36 -2.41 7.14
CA ASN A 133 12.09 -3.39 6.08
C ASN A 133 12.53 -4.77 6.55
N PRO A 134 11.84 -5.85 6.14
CA PRO A 134 12.36 -7.19 6.36
C PRO A 134 13.66 -7.38 5.60
N LEU A 135 14.58 -8.17 6.13
CA LEU A 135 15.73 -8.64 5.35
C LEU A 135 15.25 -9.47 4.15
N ASP A 136 15.97 -9.38 3.07
CA ASP A 136 15.74 -10.23 1.89
C ASP A 136 15.84 -11.72 2.30
N LEU A 137 15.04 -12.59 1.67
CA LEU A 137 14.93 -14.01 2.03
C LEU A 137 15.32 -14.90 0.84
N PRO A 138 16.46 -15.60 0.91
CA PRO A 138 16.84 -16.59 -0.11
C PRO A 138 15.76 -17.67 -0.25
N SER A 139 15.39 -18.00 -1.48
CA SER A 139 14.37 -19.02 -1.77
C SER A 139 14.76 -20.41 -1.24
N SER A 140 16.06 -20.68 -1.09
CA SER A 140 16.57 -21.91 -0.51
C SER A 140 16.23 -22.11 0.98
N GLU A 141 15.97 -21.02 1.72
CA GLU A 141 15.65 -21.07 3.15
C GLU A 141 14.17 -21.34 3.41
N ILE A 142 13.29 -20.90 2.51
CA ILE A 142 11.83 -21.00 2.71
C ILE A 142 11.24 -22.34 2.27
N GLY A 143 11.92 -23.06 1.38
CA GLY A 143 11.48 -24.36 0.88
C GLY A 143 10.15 -24.30 0.11
N ASP A 144 9.26 -25.27 0.38
CA ASP A 144 7.95 -25.42 -0.28
C ASP A 144 6.97 -24.27 -0.06
N LEU A 145 7.10 -23.52 1.03
CA LEU A 145 6.27 -22.33 1.29
C LEU A 145 6.42 -21.26 0.21
N ARG A 146 7.54 -21.24 -0.52
CA ARG A 146 7.76 -20.30 -1.61
C ARG A 146 6.62 -20.33 -2.63
N GLU A 147 6.17 -21.50 -3.01
CA GLU A 147 5.12 -21.69 -4.03
C GLU A 147 3.73 -21.20 -3.56
N LEU A 148 3.57 -21.00 -2.26
CA LEU A 148 2.35 -20.47 -1.66
C LEU A 148 2.36 -18.94 -1.49
N ILE A 149 3.48 -18.28 -1.76
CA ILE A 149 3.59 -16.81 -1.67
C ILE A 149 3.22 -16.18 -3.01
N ARG A 150 2.44 -15.13 -2.95
CA ARG A 150 2.09 -14.33 -4.12
C ARG A 150 3.35 -13.72 -4.74
N PRO A 151 3.60 -13.93 -6.06
CA PRO A 151 4.75 -13.34 -6.76
C PRO A 151 4.58 -11.83 -6.95
N GLU A 152 5.55 -11.19 -7.58
CA GLU A 152 5.46 -9.77 -7.94
C GLU A 152 4.28 -9.49 -8.90
N PRO A 153 3.77 -8.23 -8.93
CA PRO A 153 2.53 -7.91 -9.66
C PRO A 153 2.54 -8.34 -11.14
N GLY A 154 3.66 -8.15 -11.85
CA GLY A 154 3.76 -8.51 -13.27
C GLY A 154 3.74 -10.01 -13.52
N VAL A 155 4.31 -10.78 -12.62
CA VAL A 155 4.34 -12.25 -12.68
C VAL A 155 2.98 -12.83 -12.30
N ASP A 156 2.38 -12.33 -11.21
CA ASP A 156 1.07 -12.79 -10.73
C ASP A 156 -0.05 -12.49 -11.71
N ARG A 157 -0.10 -11.25 -12.23
CA ARG A 157 -1.11 -10.85 -13.24
C ARG A 157 -0.98 -11.65 -14.53
N ALA A 158 0.22 -12.12 -14.88
CA ALA A 158 0.45 -13.00 -16.01
C ALA A 158 0.19 -14.49 -15.69
N GLY A 159 -0.23 -14.84 -14.49
CA GLY A 159 -0.49 -16.22 -14.06
C GLY A 159 0.77 -17.10 -14.06
N ARG A 160 1.95 -16.51 -13.84
CA ARG A 160 3.24 -17.21 -13.83
C ARG A 160 3.72 -17.48 -12.41
N SER A 161 4.56 -18.50 -12.25
CA SER A 161 5.23 -18.82 -10.98
C SER A 161 6.45 -17.92 -10.76
N HIS A 162 6.93 -17.87 -9.51
CA HIS A 162 8.10 -17.12 -9.10
C HIS A 162 9.35 -17.41 -9.93
N PRO A 163 9.96 -16.40 -10.58
CA PRO A 163 11.27 -16.53 -11.19
C PRO A 163 12.43 -16.32 -10.18
N ASP A 164 12.13 -15.76 -8.99
CA ASP A 164 13.14 -15.17 -8.10
C ASP A 164 13.90 -16.21 -7.28
N GLU A 165 15.21 -16.10 -7.22
CA GLU A 165 16.09 -16.85 -6.31
C GLU A 165 16.05 -16.26 -4.88
N THR A 166 15.68 -14.98 -4.75
CA THR A 166 15.58 -14.28 -3.48
C THR A 166 14.25 -13.52 -3.41
N LEU A 167 13.50 -13.73 -2.36
CA LEU A 167 12.31 -12.96 -2.07
C LEU A 167 12.73 -11.62 -1.46
N ILE A 168 12.21 -10.52 -2.01
CA ILE A 168 12.51 -9.16 -1.54
C ILE A 168 11.22 -8.44 -1.14
N GLY A 169 11.35 -7.40 -0.31
CA GLY A 169 10.24 -6.55 0.08
C GLY A 169 9.09 -7.34 0.69
N GLY A 170 7.87 -7.11 0.18
CA GLY A 170 6.65 -7.74 0.70
C GLY A 170 6.67 -9.26 0.67
N ARG A 171 7.28 -9.84 -0.35
CA ARG A 171 7.43 -11.30 -0.45
C ARG A 171 8.34 -11.85 0.64
N ALA A 172 9.43 -11.14 0.98
CA ALA A 172 10.30 -11.50 2.09
C ALA A 172 9.55 -11.39 3.43
N LEU A 173 8.78 -10.32 3.66
CA LEU A 173 7.95 -10.16 4.86
C LEU A 173 6.98 -11.34 5.02
N ILE A 174 6.23 -11.65 3.98
CA ILE A 174 5.26 -12.75 3.99
C ILE A 174 5.95 -14.10 4.21
N GLY A 175 7.08 -14.34 3.51
CA GLY A 175 7.85 -15.56 3.65
C GLY A 175 8.36 -15.77 5.08
N ARG A 176 8.96 -14.76 5.68
CA ARG A 176 9.46 -14.78 7.05
C ARG A 176 8.35 -15.05 8.07
N LEU A 177 7.19 -14.39 7.92
CA LEU A 177 6.03 -14.63 8.78
C LEU A 177 5.45 -16.04 8.61
N LEU A 178 5.40 -16.59 7.40
CA LEU A 178 4.94 -17.97 7.16
C LEU A 178 5.91 -19.00 7.72
N MET A 179 7.22 -18.77 7.62
CA MET A 179 8.23 -19.66 8.24
C MET A 179 8.09 -19.68 9.76
N ALA A 180 7.97 -18.50 10.38
CA ALA A 180 7.74 -18.37 11.81
C ALA A 180 6.45 -19.06 12.26
N LEU A 181 5.33 -18.84 11.54
CA LEU A 181 4.05 -19.51 11.80
C LEU A 181 4.15 -21.02 11.73
N ARG A 182 4.76 -21.56 10.66
CA ARG A 182 4.98 -23.00 10.51
C ARG A 182 5.83 -23.57 11.65
N GLY A 183 6.83 -22.79 12.09
CA GLY A 183 7.71 -23.17 13.20
C GLY A 183 7.01 -23.34 14.54
N THR A 184 5.86 -22.66 14.77
CA THR A 184 5.10 -22.81 16.02
C THR A 184 4.40 -24.16 16.18
N GLY A 185 4.04 -24.80 15.07
CA GLY A 185 3.21 -26.01 15.06
C GLY A 185 1.73 -25.81 15.46
N ASN A 186 1.29 -24.57 15.72
CA ASN A 186 -0.05 -24.23 16.22
C ASN A 186 -0.91 -23.49 15.18
N ALA A 187 -0.50 -23.48 13.89
CA ALA A 187 -1.21 -22.76 12.84
C ALA A 187 -1.67 -23.68 11.70
N ASP A 188 -2.96 -23.65 11.38
CA ASP A 188 -3.56 -24.28 10.19
C ASP A 188 -3.74 -23.21 9.11
N LEU A 189 -2.94 -23.29 8.05
CA LEU A 189 -2.88 -22.31 6.96
C LEU A 189 -3.67 -22.80 5.75
N ARG A 190 -4.76 -22.14 5.39
CA ARG A 190 -5.69 -22.56 4.33
C ARG A 190 -5.79 -21.52 3.23
N THR A 191 -5.23 -21.81 2.05
CA THR A 191 -5.49 -21.10 0.80
C THR A 191 -6.74 -21.63 0.12
N GLY A 192 -7.27 -20.89 -0.89
CA GLY A 192 -8.48 -21.30 -1.62
C GLY A 192 -9.71 -21.43 -0.73
N THR A 193 -9.72 -20.74 0.42
CA THR A 193 -10.78 -20.85 1.44
C THR A 193 -11.29 -19.47 1.83
N ALA A 194 -12.48 -19.13 1.35
CA ALA A 194 -13.10 -17.82 1.58
C ALA A 194 -14.07 -17.85 2.78
N ALA A 195 -13.88 -16.97 3.74
CA ALA A 195 -14.93 -16.68 4.73
C ALA A 195 -16.05 -15.90 4.05
N ARG A 196 -17.29 -16.35 4.22
CA ARG A 196 -18.49 -15.78 3.57
C ARG A 196 -19.38 -15.01 4.53
N ARG A 197 -19.54 -15.50 5.74
CA ARG A 197 -20.46 -14.94 6.71
C ARG A 197 -19.89 -15.11 8.12
N LEU A 198 -20.09 -14.10 8.96
CA LEU A 198 -19.86 -14.20 10.39
C LEU A 198 -21.02 -14.95 11.07
N ILE A 199 -20.69 -15.82 12.00
CA ILE A 199 -21.67 -16.56 12.78
C ILE A 199 -21.69 -16.00 14.20
N THR A 200 -22.87 -15.62 14.69
CA THR A 200 -23.06 -15.08 16.04
C THR A 200 -23.76 -16.08 16.94
N GLU A 201 -23.31 -16.20 18.17
CA GLU A 201 -23.96 -16.95 19.26
C GLU A 201 -24.07 -16.03 20.48
N ASP A 202 -25.24 -15.91 21.06
CA ASP A 202 -25.51 -15.10 22.26
C ASP A 202 -24.99 -13.64 22.16
N GLY A 203 -25.12 -13.03 20.97
CA GLY A 203 -24.68 -11.65 20.72
C GLY A 203 -23.19 -11.48 20.46
N ARG A 204 -22.39 -12.55 20.51
CA ARG A 204 -20.96 -12.57 20.23
C ARG A 204 -20.70 -13.17 18.86
N VAL A 205 -19.73 -12.65 18.10
CA VAL A 205 -19.19 -13.32 16.91
C VAL A 205 -18.37 -14.53 17.37
N ALA A 206 -18.90 -15.73 17.07
CA ALA A 206 -18.35 -17.01 17.51
C ALA A 206 -17.52 -17.73 16.45
N GLY A 207 -17.56 -17.27 15.20
CA GLY A 207 -16.82 -17.89 14.10
C GLY A 207 -17.30 -17.46 12.72
N VAL A 208 -16.98 -18.23 11.70
CA VAL A 208 -17.35 -17.96 10.31
C VAL A 208 -17.93 -19.19 9.62
N GLU A 209 -18.71 -18.95 8.59
CA GLU A 209 -18.98 -19.89 7.52
C GLU A 209 -17.96 -19.67 6.41
N ALA A 210 -17.28 -20.72 6.02
CA ALA A 210 -16.24 -20.69 4.99
C ALA A 210 -16.60 -21.60 3.83
N VAL A 211 -16.08 -21.28 2.63
CA VAL A 211 -16.24 -22.07 1.42
C VAL A 211 -14.89 -22.30 0.77
N THR A 212 -14.62 -23.54 0.38
CA THR A 212 -13.43 -23.89 -0.39
C THR A 212 -13.57 -23.51 -1.85
N ALA A 213 -12.47 -23.51 -2.60
CA ALA A 213 -12.48 -23.34 -4.05
C ALA A 213 -13.29 -24.41 -4.79
N SER A 214 -13.49 -25.59 -4.21
CA SER A 214 -14.35 -26.66 -4.74
C SER A 214 -15.86 -26.45 -4.45
N GLY A 215 -16.21 -25.41 -3.66
CA GLY A 215 -17.60 -25.12 -3.29
C GLY A 215 -18.08 -25.84 -2.02
N GLU A 216 -17.23 -26.56 -1.31
CA GLU A 216 -17.57 -27.16 -0.02
C GLU A 216 -17.72 -26.08 1.03
N THR A 217 -18.85 -26.06 1.73
CA THR A 217 -19.17 -25.09 2.80
C THR A 217 -19.03 -25.78 4.16
N PHE A 218 -18.37 -25.10 5.10
CA PHE A 218 -18.19 -25.57 6.47
C PHE A 218 -18.11 -24.41 7.46
N SER A 219 -18.23 -24.72 8.74
CA SER A 219 -18.18 -23.72 9.82
C SER A 219 -16.96 -23.87 10.69
N ILE A 220 -16.36 -22.72 11.06
CA ILE A 220 -15.21 -22.66 11.97
C ILE A 220 -15.59 -21.87 13.22
N ARG A 221 -15.47 -22.48 14.40
CA ARG A 221 -15.62 -21.81 15.69
C ARG A 221 -14.29 -21.22 16.14
N ALA A 222 -14.32 -19.95 16.55
CA ALA A 222 -13.21 -19.26 17.20
C ALA A 222 -13.55 -19.02 18.67
N ASN A 223 -12.89 -19.75 19.59
CA ASN A 223 -13.20 -19.68 21.01
C ASN A 223 -12.90 -18.29 21.61
N ARG A 224 -11.84 -17.61 21.13
CA ARG A 224 -11.38 -16.31 21.62
C ARG A 224 -11.81 -15.16 20.73
N GLY A 225 -11.73 -15.29 19.42
CA GLY A 225 -12.16 -14.22 18.50
C GLY A 225 -11.80 -14.44 17.05
N VAL A 226 -12.41 -13.62 16.21
CA VAL A 226 -12.18 -13.57 14.75
C VAL A 226 -11.51 -12.25 14.41
N LEU A 227 -10.31 -12.32 13.81
CA LEU A 227 -9.58 -11.16 13.28
C LEU A 227 -9.81 -11.04 11.78
N LEU A 228 -10.47 -9.99 11.33
CA LEU A 228 -10.63 -9.64 9.94
C LEU A 228 -9.45 -8.77 9.47
N ALA A 229 -8.64 -9.29 8.55
CA ALA A 229 -7.50 -8.58 7.96
C ALA A 229 -7.37 -8.93 6.46
N ALA A 230 -8.51 -8.88 5.75
CA ALA A 230 -8.72 -9.40 4.41
C ALA A 230 -8.64 -8.32 3.30
N GLY A 231 -8.00 -7.18 3.57
CA GLY A 231 -7.90 -6.06 2.65
C GLY A 231 -9.16 -5.18 2.63
N GLY A 232 -9.23 -4.28 1.66
CA GLY A 232 -10.30 -3.29 1.51
C GLY A 232 -11.32 -3.63 0.42
N ILE A 233 -11.83 -2.56 -0.24
CA ILE A 233 -12.84 -2.65 -1.31
C ILE A 233 -12.27 -2.32 -2.69
N GLU A 234 -10.97 -2.15 -2.81
CA GLU A 234 -10.32 -1.58 -4.00
C GLU A 234 -10.61 -2.32 -5.30
N SER A 235 -10.77 -3.65 -5.25
CA SER A 235 -11.09 -4.47 -6.42
C SER A 235 -12.58 -4.60 -6.71
N ASN A 236 -13.46 -3.93 -5.95
CA ASN A 236 -14.91 -3.97 -6.13
C ASN A 236 -15.42 -2.65 -6.72
N ALA A 237 -15.69 -2.64 -8.03
CA ALA A 237 -16.15 -1.46 -8.74
C ALA A 237 -17.49 -0.90 -8.22
N GLU A 238 -18.41 -1.77 -7.81
CA GLU A 238 -19.71 -1.37 -7.28
C GLU A 238 -19.57 -0.68 -5.92
N LEU A 239 -18.77 -1.26 -5.02
CA LEU A 239 -18.52 -0.66 -3.70
C LEU A 239 -17.74 0.64 -3.80
N ARG A 240 -16.76 0.74 -4.71
CA ARG A 240 -16.07 2.00 -4.99
C ARG A 240 -17.06 3.08 -5.43
N ALA A 241 -17.90 2.77 -6.41
CA ALA A 241 -18.91 3.71 -6.92
C ALA A 241 -19.93 4.11 -5.83
N ALA A 242 -20.44 3.15 -5.07
CA ALA A 242 -21.41 3.38 -4.00
C ALA A 242 -20.87 4.28 -2.88
N ASN A 243 -19.56 4.26 -2.62
CA ASN A 243 -18.91 5.05 -1.59
C ASN A 243 -18.21 6.31 -2.14
N GLY A 244 -18.29 6.58 -3.45
CA GLY A 244 -17.64 7.74 -4.05
C GLY A 244 -16.12 7.67 -4.10
N THR A 245 -15.52 6.46 -4.04
CA THR A 245 -14.07 6.26 -4.12
C THR A 245 -13.57 6.52 -5.55
N PRO A 246 -12.74 7.54 -5.81
CA PRO A 246 -12.26 7.85 -7.15
C PRO A 246 -11.43 6.74 -7.80
N GLY A 247 -11.17 6.87 -9.10
CA GLY A 247 -10.39 5.91 -9.88
C GLY A 247 -11.20 4.66 -10.25
N ARG A 248 -10.50 3.65 -10.77
CA ARG A 248 -11.13 2.40 -11.26
C ARG A 248 -10.56 1.19 -10.53
N ALA A 249 -11.38 0.18 -10.30
CA ALA A 249 -10.96 -1.09 -9.70
C ALA A 249 -9.82 -1.77 -10.50
N ALA A 250 -9.78 -1.62 -11.82
CA ALA A 250 -8.71 -2.15 -12.66
C ALA A 250 -7.35 -1.43 -12.47
N TRP A 251 -7.34 -0.25 -11.86
CA TRP A 251 -6.13 0.56 -11.67
C TRP A 251 -5.48 0.37 -10.30
N THR A 252 -6.12 -0.36 -9.38
CA THR A 252 -5.55 -0.64 -8.06
C THR A 252 -4.31 -1.52 -8.14
N MET A 253 -3.41 -1.36 -7.18
CA MET A 253 -2.28 -2.27 -6.95
C MET A 253 -2.68 -3.50 -6.12
N GLY A 254 -3.95 -3.67 -5.77
CA GLY A 254 -4.46 -4.90 -5.18
C GLY A 254 -4.37 -6.09 -6.16
N PRO A 255 -4.24 -7.33 -5.66
CA PRO A 255 -4.30 -8.51 -6.51
C PRO A 255 -5.66 -8.65 -7.18
N ASN A 256 -5.68 -9.06 -8.45
CA ASN A 256 -6.90 -9.19 -9.22
C ASN A 256 -7.93 -10.10 -8.54
N GLY A 257 -9.16 -9.61 -8.39
CA GLY A 257 -10.27 -10.35 -7.78
C GLY A 257 -10.12 -10.67 -6.28
N ALA A 258 -9.05 -10.17 -5.64
CA ALA A 258 -8.88 -10.22 -4.19
C ALA A 258 -9.70 -9.13 -3.46
N ASN A 259 -9.36 -8.52 -2.49
CA ASN A 259 -9.84 -7.30 -1.80
C ASN A 259 -11.19 -6.72 -2.29
N THR A 260 -12.26 -7.51 -2.17
CA THR A 260 -13.61 -7.21 -2.70
C THR A 260 -14.57 -6.68 -1.64
N GLY A 261 -14.09 -6.49 -0.39
CA GLY A 261 -14.90 -5.95 0.71
C GLY A 261 -15.86 -6.95 1.34
N ASP A 262 -15.74 -8.24 1.04
CA ASP A 262 -16.66 -9.26 1.53
C ASP A 262 -16.76 -9.26 3.06
N LEU A 263 -15.62 -9.13 3.75
CA LEU A 263 -15.56 -9.15 5.21
C LEU A 263 -15.95 -7.83 5.87
N ILE A 264 -15.80 -6.70 5.17
CA ILE A 264 -16.34 -5.41 5.62
C ILE A 264 -17.87 -5.49 5.61
N ARG A 265 -18.48 -6.02 4.54
CA ARG A 265 -19.93 -6.25 4.48
C ARG A 265 -20.39 -7.22 5.56
N ALA A 266 -19.71 -8.36 5.71
CA ALA A 266 -20.06 -9.33 6.74
C ALA A 266 -19.99 -8.72 8.17
N ALA A 267 -19.05 -7.80 8.43
CA ALA A 267 -19.01 -7.07 9.69
C ALA A 267 -20.18 -6.09 9.84
N VAL A 268 -20.52 -5.36 8.78
CA VAL A 268 -21.70 -4.46 8.76
C VAL A 268 -22.99 -5.24 9.02
N ASP A 269 -23.14 -6.44 8.46
CA ASP A 269 -24.29 -7.32 8.72
C ASP A 269 -24.41 -7.75 10.18
N THR A 270 -23.33 -7.67 10.98
CA THR A 270 -23.34 -7.89 12.44
C THR A 270 -23.52 -6.61 13.25
N GLY A 271 -23.71 -5.48 12.56
CA GLY A 271 -23.90 -4.17 13.17
C GLY A 271 -22.63 -3.34 13.35
N ALA A 272 -21.52 -3.70 12.71
CA ALA A 272 -20.31 -2.89 12.73
C ALA A 272 -20.50 -1.57 11.96
N ASP A 273 -19.95 -0.49 12.51
CA ASP A 273 -19.87 0.81 11.86
C ASP A 273 -18.61 0.88 10.97
N THR A 274 -18.66 1.75 9.96
CA THR A 274 -17.58 1.94 9.00
C THR A 274 -17.22 3.41 8.84
N ALA A 275 -15.99 3.69 8.40
CA ALA A 275 -15.54 5.04 8.10
C ALA A 275 -14.55 5.05 6.92
N LEU A 276 -14.38 6.21 6.28
CA LEU A 276 -13.38 6.48 5.23
C LEU A 276 -13.51 5.57 3.99
N LEU A 277 -14.71 5.06 3.68
CA LEU A 277 -14.90 4.17 2.52
C LEU A 277 -14.70 4.90 1.18
N ASP A 278 -14.71 6.24 1.17
CA ASP A 278 -14.40 7.11 0.04
C ASP A 278 -12.88 7.32 -0.16
N GLU A 279 -12.05 6.84 0.77
CA GLU A 279 -10.61 7.09 0.81
C GLU A 279 -9.77 5.87 0.44
N ALA A 280 -8.61 6.13 -0.18
CA ALA A 280 -7.62 5.11 -0.48
C ALA A 280 -6.19 5.60 -0.20
N TRP A 281 -5.23 4.68 -0.21
CA TRP A 281 -3.80 4.98 -0.21
C TRP A 281 -3.40 5.38 -1.64
N TRP A 282 -3.71 6.62 -2.00
CA TRP A 282 -3.59 7.13 -3.35
C TRP A 282 -2.15 7.10 -3.86
N CYS A 283 -1.99 6.87 -5.15
CA CYS A 283 -0.73 7.02 -5.84
C CYS A 283 -0.96 7.33 -7.32
N PRO A 284 -0.02 8.00 -7.99
CA PRO A 284 -0.02 8.02 -9.43
C PRO A 284 0.25 6.60 -9.96
N GLY A 285 -0.41 6.25 -11.02
CA GLY A 285 -0.17 5.00 -11.75
C GLY A 285 0.11 5.26 -13.22
N ILE A 286 0.90 4.39 -13.84
CA ILE A 286 1.04 4.36 -15.30
C ILE A 286 -0.03 3.41 -15.83
N GLU A 287 -0.76 3.84 -16.85
CA GLU A 287 -1.67 2.92 -17.54
C GLU A 287 -0.86 1.90 -18.33
N MET A 288 -1.04 0.64 -17.99
CA MET A 288 -0.35 -0.48 -18.62
C MET A 288 -0.98 -0.82 -19.99
N PRO A 289 -0.27 -1.53 -20.89
CA PRO A 289 -0.80 -1.94 -22.18
C PRO A 289 -2.10 -2.74 -22.11
N ASP A 290 -2.34 -3.47 -21.03
CA ASP A 290 -3.57 -4.26 -20.78
C ASP A 290 -4.70 -3.44 -20.12
N GLY A 291 -4.51 -2.14 -19.93
CA GLY A 291 -5.46 -1.23 -19.26
C GLY A 291 -5.44 -1.29 -17.72
N SER A 292 -4.59 -2.11 -17.12
CA SER A 292 -4.37 -2.12 -15.67
C SER A 292 -3.49 -0.94 -15.22
N GLY A 293 -3.32 -0.77 -13.91
CA GLY A 293 -2.44 0.24 -13.33
C GLY A 293 -1.11 -0.35 -12.87
N ALA A 294 -0.02 0.40 -13.07
CA ALA A 294 1.25 0.17 -12.40
C ALA A 294 1.53 1.32 -11.43
N PHE A 295 1.99 1.01 -10.21
CA PHE A 295 2.42 2.00 -9.24
C PHE A 295 3.57 2.84 -9.80
N MET A 296 3.50 4.17 -9.67
CA MET A 296 4.57 5.08 -10.07
C MET A 296 5.10 5.84 -8.85
N VAL A 297 6.43 5.94 -8.76
CA VAL A 297 7.12 6.71 -7.71
C VAL A 297 8.44 7.25 -8.20
N GLY A 298 8.94 8.30 -7.56
CA GLY A 298 10.29 8.82 -7.82
C GLY A 298 10.42 9.42 -9.21
N VAL A 299 9.52 10.32 -9.57
CA VAL A 299 9.62 11.10 -10.83
C VAL A 299 10.82 12.02 -10.74
N ARG A 300 11.79 11.80 -11.61
CA ARG A 300 13.10 12.48 -11.64
C ARG A 300 13.34 13.29 -12.92
N GLY A 301 12.34 13.42 -13.76
CA GLY A 301 12.38 14.16 -15.03
C GLY A 301 11.00 14.21 -15.65
N GLY A 302 10.82 15.07 -16.66
CA GLY A 302 9.53 15.29 -17.27
C GLY A 302 8.60 16.17 -16.41
N ILE A 303 7.44 16.49 -16.97
CA ILE A 303 6.36 17.25 -16.33
C ILE A 303 5.01 16.57 -16.51
N LEU A 304 4.15 16.69 -15.51
CA LEU A 304 2.78 16.21 -15.61
C LEU A 304 1.86 17.33 -16.12
N VAL A 305 1.10 17.05 -17.16
CA VAL A 305 0.10 17.97 -17.68
C VAL A 305 -1.29 17.35 -17.69
N ASP A 306 -2.29 18.17 -17.46
CA ASP A 306 -3.70 17.78 -17.55
C ASP A 306 -4.25 17.87 -18.99
N GLY A 307 -5.55 17.67 -19.16
CA GLY A 307 -6.24 17.75 -20.46
C GLY A 307 -6.20 19.13 -21.12
N SER A 308 -5.79 20.19 -20.42
CA SER A 308 -5.56 21.53 -20.99
C SER A 308 -4.12 21.76 -21.44
N GLY A 309 -3.22 20.85 -21.15
CA GLY A 309 -1.78 20.97 -21.40
C GLY A 309 -1.03 21.80 -20.35
N GLU A 310 -1.64 22.06 -19.21
CA GLU A 310 -1.07 22.82 -18.10
C GLU A 310 -0.49 21.88 -17.03
N ARG A 311 0.69 22.24 -16.50
CA ARG A 311 1.29 21.66 -15.31
C ARG A 311 0.51 22.13 -14.07
N TYR A 312 0.28 21.25 -13.09
CA TYR A 312 -0.57 21.57 -11.94
C TYR A 312 -0.07 21.05 -10.59
N LEU A 313 1.10 20.41 -10.54
CA LEU A 313 1.69 19.91 -9.30
C LEU A 313 3.22 19.79 -9.39
N ASN A 314 3.86 19.55 -8.25
CA ASN A 314 5.24 19.09 -8.17
C ASN A 314 5.26 17.56 -8.43
N GLU A 315 5.89 17.12 -9.48
CA GLU A 315 5.92 15.71 -9.90
C GLU A 315 6.78 14.83 -8.98
N SER A 316 7.59 15.43 -8.13
CA SER A 316 8.40 14.71 -7.13
C SER A 316 7.72 14.57 -5.78
N LEU A 317 6.46 15.01 -5.62
CA LEU A 317 5.69 14.83 -4.39
C LEU A 317 5.65 13.36 -3.92
N PRO A 318 5.53 13.13 -2.61
CA PRO A 318 5.12 11.84 -2.09
C PRO A 318 3.83 11.36 -2.78
N TYR A 319 3.80 10.10 -3.14
CA TYR A 319 2.78 9.56 -4.06
C TYR A 319 1.33 9.73 -3.57
N ASP A 320 1.04 9.72 -2.26
CA ASP A 320 -0.31 10.03 -1.76
C ASP A 320 -0.68 11.50 -2.02
N GLN A 321 0.26 12.43 -1.81
CA GLN A 321 0.03 13.85 -2.09
C GLN A 321 -0.10 14.10 -3.60
N PHE A 322 0.65 13.37 -4.42
CA PHE A 322 0.51 13.41 -5.88
C PHE A 322 -0.90 12.97 -6.31
N GLY A 323 -1.36 11.78 -5.85
CA GLY A 323 -2.71 11.29 -6.16
C GLY A 323 -3.81 12.25 -5.68
N ARG A 324 -3.65 12.86 -4.50
CA ARG A 324 -4.57 13.89 -3.99
C ARG A 324 -4.57 15.15 -4.83
N ALA A 325 -3.43 15.58 -5.35
CA ALA A 325 -3.36 16.71 -6.27
C ALA A 325 -4.11 16.43 -7.59
N MET A 326 -4.03 15.18 -8.10
CA MET A 326 -4.83 14.76 -9.26
C MET A 326 -6.33 14.85 -8.98
N ILE A 327 -6.78 14.37 -7.80
CA ILE A 327 -8.19 14.45 -7.38
C ILE A 327 -8.63 15.92 -7.25
N ALA A 328 -7.81 16.75 -6.62
CA ALA A 328 -8.12 18.18 -6.40
C ALA A 328 -8.17 18.97 -7.70
N ARG A 329 -7.38 18.62 -8.73
CA ARG A 329 -7.44 19.23 -10.06
C ARG A 329 -8.75 18.90 -10.78
N GLY A 330 -9.39 17.79 -10.44
CA GLY A 330 -10.65 17.31 -10.99
C GLY A 330 -10.48 16.02 -11.80
N THR A 331 -11.31 15.05 -11.49
CA THR A 331 -11.22 13.70 -12.09
C THR A 331 -11.39 13.73 -13.61
N ASP A 332 -12.21 14.63 -14.14
CA ASP A 332 -12.49 14.72 -15.57
C ASP A 332 -11.39 15.44 -16.36
N SER A 333 -10.61 16.31 -15.70
CA SER A 333 -9.55 17.12 -16.34
C SER A 333 -8.15 16.54 -16.15
N ALA A 334 -7.91 15.80 -15.05
CA ALA A 334 -6.59 15.32 -14.65
C ALA A 334 -6.46 13.79 -14.61
N ILE A 335 -7.51 13.04 -14.97
CA ILE A 335 -7.47 11.57 -14.97
C ILE A 335 -8.07 11.03 -16.27
N PRO A 336 -7.21 10.61 -17.22
CA PRO A 336 -5.75 10.57 -17.16
C PRO A 336 -5.10 11.94 -17.35
N SER A 337 -3.92 12.11 -16.75
CA SER A 337 -2.94 13.13 -17.10
C SER A 337 -1.87 12.54 -18.02
N TYR A 338 -0.93 13.37 -18.47
CA TYR A 338 0.17 12.93 -19.31
C TYR A 338 1.51 13.35 -18.69
N LEU A 339 2.41 12.38 -18.45
CA LEU A 339 3.80 12.66 -18.13
C LEU A 339 4.54 12.90 -19.45
N VAL A 340 4.91 14.16 -19.70
CA VAL A 340 5.67 14.57 -20.88
C VAL A 340 7.15 14.54 -20.56
N PHE A 341 7.95 13.84 -21.38
CA PHE A 341 9.41 13.69 -21.23
C PHE A 341 10.09 13.55 -22.59
N ASP A 342 11.41 13.55 -22.61
CA ASP A 342 12.21 13.52 -23.80
C ASP A 342 13.15 12.30 -23.88
N SER A 343 13.99 12.25 -24.91
CA SER A 343 14.94 11.17 -25.16
C SER A 343 16.35 11.42 -24.63
N ALA A 344 16.54 12.39 -23.74
CA ALA A 344 17.88 12.78 -23.24
C ALA A 344 18.64 11.62 -22.55
N GLU A 345 17.94 10.63 -22.01
CA GLU A 345 18.52 9.42 -21.39
C GLU A 345 18.88 8.32 -22.42
N GLY A 346 18.78 8.61 -23.73
CA GLY A 346 19.17 7.68 -24.81
C GLY A 346 18.02 6.86 -25.38
N GLY A 347 16.78 7.34 -25.27
CA GLY A 347 15.58 6.70 -25.84
C GLY A 347 14.34 6.87 -24.98
N PRO A 348 13.28 6.10 -25.22
CA PRO A 348 12.03 6.15 -24.47
C PRO A 348 12.19 5.53 -23.07
N VAL A 349 12.93 6.24 -22.20
CA VAL A 349 13.15 5.82 -20.81
C VAL A 349 12.24 6.62 -19.90
N LEU A 350 11.32 5.93 -19.22
CA LEU A 350 10.44 6.57 -18.24
C LEU A 350 11.27 7.25 -17.14
N PRO A 351 11.13 8.56 -16.89
CA PRO A 351 11.86 9.23 -15.84
C PRO A 351 11.24 9.01 -14.45
N ALA A 352 10.81 7.79 -14.15
CA ALA A 352 10.19 7.37 -12.89
C ALA A 352 10.41 5.87 -12.66
N ILE A 353 10.09 5.40 -11.46
CA ILE A 353 10.02 3.97 -11.13
C ILE A 353 8.58 3.51 -11.34
N SER A 354 8.39 2.42 -12.08
CA SER A 354 7.09 1.78 -12.30
C SER A 354 7.12 0.31 -11.84
N ILE A 355 6.04 -0.13 -11.19
CA ILE A 355 5.86 -1.51 -10.75
C ILE A 355 4.40 -1.93 -10.99
N PRO A 356 4.12 -2.94 -11.84
CA PRO A 356 5.04 -3.66 -12.71
C PRO A 356 5.59 -2.78 -13.84
N GLN A 357 6.47 -3.35 -14.66
CA GLN A 357 7.04 -2.69 -15.83
C GLN A 357 6.55 -3.38 -17.11
N ALA A 358 6.39 -2.57 -18.17
CA ALA A 358 6.32 -3.02 -19.55
C ALA A 358 7.38 -2.25 -20.37
N SER A 359 7.77 -2.78 -21.51
CA SER A 359 8.70 -2.10 -22.40
C SER A 359 8.04 -0.88 -23.05
N ALA A 360 8.85 0.10 -23.42
CA ALA A 360 8.36 1.26 -24.15
C ALA A 360 7.68 0.87 -25.47
N ALA A 361 8.15 -0.20 -26.13
CA ALA A 361 7.52 -0.70 -27.36
C ALA A 361 6.10 -1.18 -27.10
N GLU A 362 5.88 -2.00 -26.06
CA GLU A 362 4.54 -2.45 -25.67
C GLU A 362 3.60 -1.27 -25.36
N HIS A 363 4.09 -0.25 -24.67
CA HIS A 363 3.33 0.95 -24.38
C HIS A 363 2.98 1.75 -25.64
N LEU A 364 3.93 1.93 -26.56
CA LEU A 364 3.72 2.64 -27.83
C LEU A 364 2.73 1.90 -28.73
N ASP A 365 2.86 0.58 -28.84
CA ASP A 365 1.96 -0.28 -29.62
C ASP A 365 0.53 -0.26 -29.08
N ALA A 366 0.37 -0.22 -27.75
CA ALA A 366 -0.94 -0.14 -27.10
C ALA A 366 -1.52 1.30 -27.05
N GLY A 367 -0.72 2.33 -27.39
CA GLY A 367 -1.13 3.72 -27.35
C GLY A 367 -1.26 4.30 -25.92
N THR A 368 -0.75 3.62 -24.91
CA THR A 368 -0.64 4.15 -23.54
C THR A 368 0.53 5.12 -23.39
N TRP A 369 1.51 5.05 -24.28
CA TRP A 369 2.48 6.09 -24.58
C TRP A 369 2.33 6.54 -26.03
N VAL A 370 2.69 7.79 -26.29
CA VAL A 370 2.81 8.36 -27.64
C VAL A 370 4.15 9.04 -27.81
N GLN A 371 4.62 9.08 -29.06
CA GLN A 371 5.89 9.70 -29.44
C GLN A 371 5.67 10.70 -30.56
N ALA A 372 6.42 11.81 -30.55
CA ALA A 372 6.47 12.79 -31.64
C ALA A 372 7.84 13.49 -31.71
N ASP A 373 8.17 14.05 -32.88
CA ASP A 373 9.44 14.75 -33.08
C ASP A 373 9.42 16.18 -32.51
N THR A 374 8.24 16.78 -32.31
CA THR A 374 8.05 18.10 -31.73
C THR A 374 7.00 18.10 -30.62
N ILE A 375 7.05 19.09 -29.74
CA ILE A 375 6.07 19.27 -28.66
C ILE A 375 4.68 19.55 -29.22
N GLU A 376 4.56 20.29 -30.30
CA GLU A 376 3.28 20.57 -30.95
C GLU A 376 2.65 19.28 -31.52
N ALA A 377 3.44 18.47 -32.23
CA ALA A 377 2.95 17.20 -32.74
C ALA A 377 2.61 16.20 -31.60
N LEU A 378 3.31 16.27 -30.47
CA LEU A 378 2.97 15.49 -29.28
C LEU A 378 1.64 15.93 -28.70
N ALA A 379 1.42 17.26 -28.58
CA ALA A 379 0.15 17.83 -28.10
C ALA A 379 -1.04 17.39 -28.95
N ASP A 380 -0.90 17.41 -30.28
CA ASP A 380 -1.95 16.96 -31.19
C ASP A 380 -2.30 15.48 -30.95
N LYS A 381 -1.28 14.63 -30.72
CA LYS A 381 -1.47 13.19 -30.44
C LYS A 381 -2.17 12.91 -29.11
N ILE A 382 -1.93 13.71 -28.08
CA ILE A 382 -2.58 13.53 -26.76
C ILE A 382 -3.86 14.36 -26.61
N GLY A 383 -4.21 15.16 -27.63
CA GLY A 383 -5.46 15.91 -27.69
C GLY A 383 -5.48 17.14 -26.77
N VAL A 384 -4.31 17.75 -26.48
CA VAL A 384 -4.21 19.00 -25.70
C VAL A 384 -3.86 20.19 -26.61
N PRO A 385 -4.19 21.45 -26.22
CA PRO A 385 -3.87 22.62 -27.02
C PRO A 385 -2.34 22.79 -27.21
N SER A 386 -1.85 22.69 -28.45
CA SER A 386 -0.42 22.66 -28.77
C SER A 386 0.32 23.91 -28.29
N GLY A 387 -0.28 25.10 -28.43
CA GLY A 387 0.29 26.36 -27.94
C GLY A 387 0.39 26.41 -26.40
N THR A 388 -0.50 25.74 -25.68
CA THR A 388 -0.43 25.65 -24.22
C THR A 388 0.68 24.72 -23.81
N LEU A 389 0.72 23.50 -24.34
CA LEU A 389 1.78 22.53 -24.00
C LEU A 389 3.17 23.08 -24.28
N ARG A 390 3.37 23.75 -25.43
CA ARG A 390 4.64 24.39 -25.77
C ARG A 390 5.05 25.41 -24.70
N ARG A 391 4.15 26.35 -24.33
CA ARG A 391 4.44 27.35 -23.28
C ARG A 391 4.74 26.69 -21.94
N THR A 392 4.03 25.62 -21.57
CA THR A 392 4.27 24.88 -20.34
C THR A 392 5.67 24.26 -20.30
N VAL A 393 6.11 23.63 -21.40
CA VAL A 393 7.46 23.06 -21.51
C VAL A 393 8.53 24.17 -21.51
N GLU A 394 8.35 25.25 -22.29
CA GLU A 394 9.27 26.40 -22.31
C GLU A 394 9.45 27.01 -20.92
N LYS A 395 8.34 27.23 -20.19
CA LYS A 395 8.37 27.75 -18.83
C LYS A 395 9.13 26.83 -17.86
N PHE A 396 8.85 25.52 -17.91
CA PHE A 396 9.55 24.55 -17.10
C PHE A 396 11.04 24.48 -17.42
N ASN A 397 11.42 24.56 -18.72
CA ASN A 397 12.83 24.57 -19.12
C ASN A 397 13.56 25.79 -18.54
N GLY A 398 12.92 26.96 -18.49
CA GLY A 398 13.46 28.12 -17.82
C GLY A 398 13.71 27.89 -16.31
N TYR A 399 12.82 27.19 -15.63
CA TYR A 399 13.04 26.78 -14.23
C TYR A 399 14.20 25.80 -14.08
N ALA A 400 14.33 24.84 -15.01
CA ALA A 400 15.43 23.88 -15.00
C ALA A 400 16.79 24.56 -15.21
N GLU A 401 16.88 25.54 -16.12
CA GLU A 401 18.07 26.37 -16.36
C GLU A 401 18.42 27.23 -15.13
N ALA A 402 17.41 27.83 -14.48
CA ALA A 402 17.60 28.63 -13.28
C ALA A 402 17.86 27.79 -12.02
N GLY A 403 17.53 26.49 -12.04
CA GLY A 403 17.61 25.59 -10.89
C GLY A 403 16.53 25.81 -9.83
N VAL A 404 15.49 26.58 -10.13
CA VAL A 404 14.41 26.95 -9.19
C VAL A 404 13.06 26.81 -9.88
N ASP A 405 12.18 25.99 -9.33
CA ASP A 405 10.79 25.87 -9.74
C ASP A 405 9.92 26.86 -8.95
N GLU A 406 9.67 28.05 -9.50
CA GLU A 406 8.89 29.09 -8.85
C GLU A 406 7.40 28.74 -8.69
N GLU A 407 6.91 27.76 -9.47
CA GLU A 407 5.48 27.43 -9.53
C GLU A 407 5.10 26.36 -8.50
N PHE A 408 5.84 25.28 -8.42
CA PHE A 408 5.53 24.13 -7.55
C PHE A 408 6.66 23.75 -6.60
N ARG A 409 7.79 24.50 -6.60
CA ARG A 409 8.91 24.34 -5.68
C ARG A 409 9.57 22.94 -5.74
N ARG A 410 9.53 22.29 -6.92
CA ARG A 410 10.13 20.98 -7.12
C ARG A 410 11.65 21.04 -6.94
N GLY A 411 12.18 20.14 -6.12
CA GLY A 411 13.60 20.06 -5.78
C GLY A 411 14.00 20.85 -4.54
N GLU A 412 13.06 21.48 -3.81
CA GLU A 412 13.32 22.14 -2.54
C GLU A 412 13.20 21.23 -1.33
N ASP A 413 12.47 20.11 -1.45
CA ASP A 413 12.32 19.13 -0.37
C ASP A 413 13.35 18.01 -0.51
N PRO A 414 13.95 17.52 0.61
CA PRO A 414 14.78 16.32 0.57
C PRO A 414 14.09 15.10 -0.08
N TYR A 415 12.77 15.00 0.00
CA TYR A 415 12.01 13.96 -0.69
C TYR A 415 12.09 14.11 -2.22
N ASP A 416 12.00 15.34 -2.74
CA ASP A 416 12.00 15.60 -4.19
C ASP A 416 13.28 15.10 -4.87
N THR A 417 14.42 15.14 -4.15
CA THR A 417 15.72 14.72 -4.64
C THR A 417 16.10 13.29 -4.23
N PHE A 418 15.33 12.66 -3.35
CA PHE A 418 15.64 11.33 -2.81
C PHE A 418 15.81 10.26 -3.90
N PHE A 419 14.98 10.31 -4.93
CA PHE A 419 15.04 9.38 -6.06
C PHE A 419 15.93 9.88 -7.21
N CYS A 420 16.42 11.11 -7.15
CA CYS A 420 17.33 11.65 -8.15
C CYS A 420 18.72 11.03 -7.97
N ARG A 421 19.15 10.22 -8.93
CA ARG A 421 20.50 9.65 -8.94
C ARG A 421 21.45 10.58 -9.68
N PRO A 422 22.75 10.60 -9.33
CA PRO A 422 23.75 11.19 -10.19
C PRO A 422 23.67 10.53 -11.57
N SER A 423 23.29 11.30 -12.57
CA SER A 423 23.32 10.92 -13.97
C SER A 423 24.17 11.94 -14.73
N LYS A 424 24.21 11.89 -16.06
CA LYS A 424 24.80 12.96 -16.87
C LYS A 424 24.20 14.35 -16.59
N ALA A 425 23.03 14.39 -15.94
CA ALA A 425 22.39 15.59 -15.42
C ALA A 425 22.95 16.07 -14.06
N ALA A 426 23.99 15.45 -13.52
CA ALA A 426 24.64 15.90 -12.28
C ALA A 426 25.27 17.32 -12.39
N GLU A 427 25.35 17.87 -13.61
CA GLU A 427 25.76 19.25 -13.86
C GLU A 427 24.58 20.25 -13.82
N ALA A 428 23.31 19.76 -13.69
CA ALA A 428 22.16 20.64 -13.56
C ALA A 428 22.16 21.35 -12.20
N PRO A 429 21.79 22.65 -12.12
CA PRO A 429 21.73 23.38 -10.86
C PRO A 429 20.83 22.72 -9.80
N ASN A 430 19.82 21.96 -10.24
CA ASN A 430 18.91 21.20 -9.37
C ASN A 430 18.65 19.82 -9.99
N ALA A 431 18.97 18.76 -9.24
CA ALA A 431 18.87 17.38 -9.72
C ALA A 431 17.42 16.93 -10.04
N ALA A 432 16.41 17.59 -9.48
CA ALA A 432 15.00 17.31 -9.73
C ALA A 432 14.43 18.07 -10.96
N LEU A 433 15.18 19.04 -11.50
CA LEU A 433 14.74 19.89 -12.62
C LEU A 433 15.60 19.59 -13.85
N ARG A 434 15.06 18.82 -14.77
CA ARG A 434 15.72 18.46 -16.03
C ARG A 434 14.95 19.07 -17.20
N PRO A 435 15.59 19.84 -18.10
CA PRO A 435 14.91 20.42 -19.25
C PRO A 435 14.39 19.31 -20.19
N ILE A 436 13.29 19.60 -20.86
CA ILE A 436 12.69 18.75 -21.90
C ILE A 436 13.05 19.37 -23.24
N SER A 437 14.15 18.92 -23.88
CA SER A 437 14.71 19.60 -25.06
C SER A 437 15.22 18.66 -26.14
N ALA A 438 15.39 17.35 -25.86
CA ALA A 438 15.96 16.39 -26.77
C ALA A 438 14.89 15.48 -27.39
N GLY A 439 14.43 15.82 -28.60
CA GLY A 439 13.50 14.95 -29.34
C GLY A 439 14.10 13.58 -29.70
N PRO A 440 13.29 12.55 -29.98
CA PRO A 440 11.83 12.59 -29.92
C PRO A 440 11.28 12.76 -28.49
N PHE A 441 10.08 13.36 -28.40
CA PHE A 441 9.36 13.59 -27.17
C PHE A 441 8.30 12.51 -26.95
N TYR A 442 7.99 12.22 -25.69
CA TYR A 442 7.06 11.17 -25.27
C TYR A 442 6.02 11.72 -24.30
N ALA A 443 4.84 11.12 -24.32
CA ALA A 443 3.83 11.33 -23.30
C ALA A 443 3.29 9.97 -22.83
N ALA A 444 3.41 9.69 -21.54
CA ALA A 444 2.85 8.50 -20.91
C ALA A 444 1.54 8.85 -20.18
N ARG A 445 0.51 8.01 -20.32
CA ARG A 445 -0.77 8.20 -19.63
C ARG A 445 -0.64 7.86 -18.15
N ILE A 446 -0.92 8.85 -17.31
CA ILE A 446 -0.88 8.74 -15.84
C ILE A 446 -2.31 8.71 -15.31
N ILE A 447 -2.60 7.70 -14.54
CA ILE A 447 -3.90 7.41 -13.94
C ILE A 447 -3.84 7.55 -12.43
N LEU A 448 -5.02 7.68 -11.80
CA LEU A 448 -5.14 7.62 -10.35
C LEU A 448 -5.23 6.16 -9.92
N SER A 449 -4.16 5.66 -9.32
CA SER A 449 -4.06 4.33 -8.72
C SER A 449 -4.14 4.40 -7.19
N ASP A 450 -4.16 3.25 -6.55
CA ASP A 450 -4.11 3.11 -5.10
C ASP A 450 -3.36 1.84 -4.66
N LEU A 451 -2.84 1.87 -3.45
CA LEU A 451 -2.22 0.72 -2.76
C LEU A 451 -3.23 -0.02 -1.87
N GLY A 452 -4.52 0.11 -2.20
CA GLY A 452 -5.68 -0.37 -1.45
C GLY A 452 -6.49 0.75 -0.85
N THR A 453 -7.75 0.45 -0.48
CA THR A 453 -8.62 1.42 0.20
C THR A 453 -8.22 1.59 1.67
N LYS A 454 -8.56 2.74 2.22
CA LYS A 454 -8.16 3.21 3.55
C LYS A 454 -9.30 3.09 4.56
N GLY A 455 -10.52 2.95 4.05
CA GLY A 455 -11.73 2.81 4.81
C GLY A 455 -12.11 1.37 5.12
N GLY A 456 -12.86 1.19 6.18
CA GLY A 456 -13.36 -0.10 6.62
C GLY A 456 -14.07 -0.01 7.97
N VAL A 457 -14.08 -1.12 8.70
CA VAL A 457 -14.69 -1.25 10.02
C VAL A 457 -14.05 -0.29 11.03
N ARG A 458 -14.86 0.48 11.76
CA ARG A 458 -14.37 1.28 12.88
C ARG A 458 -13.92 0.38 14.01
N THR A 459 -12.76 0.67 14.60
CA THR A 459 -12.20 -0.12 15.69
C THR A 459 -11.72 0.77 16.83
N ASP A 460 -11.67 0.20 18.02
CA ASP A 460 -11.03 0.82 19.18
C ASP A 460 -9.50 0.62 19.22
N VAL A 461 -8.89 0.98 20.35
CA VAL A 461 -7.45 0.86 20.59
C VAL A 461 -6.92 -0.58 20.57
N ASP A 462 -7.77 -1.56 20.80
CA ASP A 462 -7.44 -3.00 20.79
C ASP A 462 -7.91 -3.70 19.50
N GLY A 463 -8.32 -2.93 18.48
CA GLY A 463 -8.78 -3.46 17.21
C GLY A 463 -10.16 -4.13 17.25
N ARG A 464 -10.94 -3.97 18.35
CA ARG A 464 -12.31 -4.51 18.42
C ARG A 464 -13.22 -3.73 17.49
N ALA A 465 -14.03 -4.41 16.72
CA ALA A 465 -15.02 -3.78 15.84
C ALA A 465 -16.07 -3.03 16.67
N LEU A 466 -16.41 -1.82 16.25
CA LEU A 466 -17.36 -0.94 16.96
C LEU A 466 -18.70 -0.84 16.22
N ARG A 467 -19.78 -0.70 16.97
CA ARG A 467 -21.10 -0.26 16.49
C ARG A 467 -21.13 1.26 16.35
N GLN A 468 -22.20 1.77 15.76
CA GLN A 468 -22.41 3.21 15.60
C GLN A 468 -22.47 3.97 16.94
N ASP A 469 -22.95 3.33 18.00
CA ASP A 469 -22.98 3.91 19.36
C ASP A 469 -21.64 3.86 20.10
N GLY A 470 -20.58 3.32 19.45
CA GLY A 470 -19.25 3.16 20.00
C GLY A 470 -19.07 1.91 20.86
N SER A 471 -20.09 1.09 21.07
CA SER A 471 -19.96 -0.19 21.76
C SER A 471 -19.22 -1.22 20.92
N ALA A 472 -18.38 -2.05 21.54
CA ALA A 472 -17.66 -3.11 20.84
C ALA A 472 -18.59 -4.29 20.49
N ILE A 473 -18.27 -4.96 19.36
CA ILE A 473 -18.88 -6.23 19.00
C ILE A 473 -17.99 -7.34 19.57
N ASP A 474 -18.52 -8.07 20.52
CA ASP A 474 -17.78 -9.14 21.17
C ASP A 474 -17.32 -10.22 20.18
N GLY A 475 -16.05 -10.64 20.31
CA GLY A 475 -15.44 -11.67 19.48
C GLY A 475 -15.06 -11.21 18.06
N LEU A 476 -15.29 -9.94 17.68
CA LEU A 476 -14.95 -9.42 16.37
C LEU A 476 -13.87 -8.33 16.43
N TYR A 477 -12.81 -8.52 15.63
CA TYR A 477 -11.68 -7.61 15.51
C TYR A 477 -11.37 -7.34 14.05
N ALA A 478 -10.78 -6.17 13.76
CA ALA A 478 -10.35 -5.82 12.41
C ALA A 478 -9.01 -5.06 12.42
N ALA A 479 -8.18 -5.32 11.39
CA ALA A 479 -6.91 -4.65 11.19
C ALA A 479 -6.58 -4.45 9.70
N GLY A 480 -5.60 -3.61 9.39
CA GLY A 480 -5.21 -3.28 8.02
C GLY A 480 -6.34 -2.57 7.27
N ASN A 481 -6.39 -2.76 5.93
CA ASN A 481 -7.39 -2.11 5.09
C ASN A 481 -8.83 -2.63 5.30
N THR A 482 -9.03 -3.66 6.11
CA THR A 482 -10.36 -4.08 6.57
C THR A 482 -10.89 -3.14 7.66
N SER A 483 -10.01 -2.40 8.35
CA SER A 483 -10.37 -1.40 9.35
C SER A 483 -10.14 0.03 8.84
N ALA A 484 -10.91 0.98 9.36
CA ALA A 484 -10.71 2.39 9.08
C ALA A 484 -9.36 2.89 9.62
N SER A 485 -8.61 3.60 8.78
CA SER A 485 -7.26 4.08 9.11
C SER A 485 -7.27 5.13 10.22
N LEU A 486 -6.38 4.97 11.22
CA LEU A 486 -6.14 5.98 12.27
C LEU A 486 -5.57 7.30 11.71
N SER A 487 -4.93 7.26 10.53
CA SER A 487 -4.36 8.45 9.92
C SER A 487 -5.38 9.26 9.10
N GLY A 488 -6.66 8.87 9.11
CA GLY A 488 -7.70 9.56 8.37
C GLY A 488 -7.34 9.65 6.88
N ARG A 489 -7.38 10.85 6.33
CA ARG A 489 -7.04 11.13 4.92
C ARG A 489 -5.53 11.19 4.64
N PHE A 490 -4.69 11.23 5.67
CA PHE A 490 -3.25 11.45 5.52
C PHE A 490 -2.48 10.14 5.34
N TYR A 491 -1.29 10.25 4.76
CA TYR A 491 -0.32 9.16 4.64
C TYR A 491 1.04 9.67 5.14
N PRO A 492 1.29 9.59 6.45
CA PRO A 492 2.45 10.22 7.10
C PRO A 492 3.82 9.82 6.55
N GLY A 493 3.98 8.57 6.16
CA GLY A 493 5.27 8.07 5.67
C GLY A 493 5.20 6.67 5.08
N PRO A 494 6.28 6.20 4.44
CA PRO A 494 6.30 4.93 3.74
C PRO A 494 6.01 3.77 4.71
N GLY A 495 5.02 2.94 4.34
CA GLY A 495 4.69 1.75 5.13
C GLY A 495 3.73 1.96 6.32
N VAL A 496 3.11 3.13 6.47
CA VAL A 496 2.03 3.33 7.46
C VAL A 496 0.93 2.27 7.34
N PRO A 497 0.45 1.88 6.15
CA PRO A 497 -0.56 0.83 6.03
C PRO A 497 -0.14 -0.51 6.63
N LEU A 498 1.11 -0.93 6.39
CA LEU A 498 1.64 -2.17 6.97
C LEU A 498 1.90 -2.04 8.47
N GLY A 499 2.52 -0.92 8.90
CA GLY A 499 2.81 -0.69 10.31
C GLY A 499 1.56 -0.70 11.18
N THR A 500 0.51 0.02 10.76
CA THR A 500 -0.78 0.04 11.47
C THR A 500 -1.45 -1.32 11.45
N ALA A 501 -1.42 -2.04 10.32
CA ALA A 501 -2.00 -3.37 10.21
C ALA A 501 -1.32 -4.36 11.17
N MET A 502 0.01 -4.38 11.23
CA MET A 502 0.78 -5.27 12.10
C MET A 502 0.56 -4.92 13.58
N ALA A 503 0.64 -3.64 13.95
CA ALA A 503 0.45 -3.20 15.33
C ALA A 503 -0.95 -3.50 15.86
N PHE A 504 -2.01 -3.20 15.09
CA PHE A 504 -3.38 -3.46 15.57
C PHE A 504 -3.77 -4.93 15.50
N ALA A 505 -3.22 -5.72 14.57
CA ALA A 505 -3.40 -7.16 14.58
C ALA A 505 -2.75 -7.80 15.82
N TYR A 506 -1.53 -7.35 16.18
CA TYR A 506 -0.88 -7.75 17.43
C TYR A 506 -1.73 -7.39 18.65
N ARG A 507 -2.22 -6.15 18.76
CA ARG A 507 -3.08 -5.70 19.87
C ARG A 507 -4.37 -6.49 19.96
N ALA A 508 -5.03 -6.74 18.82
CA ALA A 508 -6.26 -7.52 18.76
C ALA A 508 -6.08 -8.91 19.39
N VAL A 509 -5.01 -9.60 19.01
CA VAL A 509 -4.72 -10.92 19.56
C VAL A 509 -4.31 -10.84 21.02
N GLN A 510 -3.51 -9.86 21.44
CA GLN A 510 -3.19 -9.64 22.85
C GLN A 510 -4.44 -9.38 23.71
N HIS A 511 -5.45 -8.71 23.16
CA HIS A 511 -6.73 -8.55 23.81
C HIS A 511 -7.53 -9.87 23.90
N MET A 512 -7.54 -10.68 22.84
CA MET A 512 -8.18 -12.00 22.82
C MET A 512 -7.62 -12.98 23.87
N ILE A 513 -6.35 -12.83 24.22
CA ILE A 513 -5.64 -13.72 25.13
C ILE A 513 -5.98 -13.42 26.60
N ARG A 514 -6.27 -12.19 26.93
CA ARG A 514 -6.67 -11.75 28.28
C ARG A 514 -8.03 -12.35 28.68
#